data_8533dfee102ade0d4e9090d6e8d94986
#
_entry.id   8533dfee102ade0d4e9090d6e8d94986
#
_cell.length_a   1.000
_cell.length_b   1.000
_cell.length_c   1.000
_cell.angle_alpha   90.00
_cell.angle_beta   90.00
_cell.angle_gamma   90.00
#
_symmetry.space_group_name_H-M   'P 1'
#
loop_
_entity.id
_entity.type
_entity.pdbx_description
1 polymer ?
#
loop_
_entity_poly.entity_id
_entity_poly.type
_entity_poly.pdbx_seq_one_letter_code
_entity_poly.pdbx_strand_id
1 'polypeptide(L)'
;MVFNRMDRKQQVLQKLRETDSYLSGQQLCEVLGISRTAVWKIVGRLKQEGYPIEAVTNKGYRLLSVEGRDLFNREELDRTMDTVWAGKPLIYKEETGSTNTDLFRLSDEGAAQGTIEVTSRQTAGKGRRGRTWISPPDVNVYMSILLTPAIRPDTAPMLTLVMALAVYEACEELYRESDQELRFGIKWPNDIVVSAGGGPYRKICGILTEMRLEEMEIRDIVIGIGLNVNQTEFPEEIRETAGSLCLALGHPVNRAELTAAVWRHFEEDYKTYLEAQSLEPLRERYERGLVNRGRKVRVLDPAEPFEGTAMGITSSGELIVCTEDGSADRFVGTGEVSVRGVMGYV
;
A
#
# COMPACT_ATOMS: atom_id res chain seq x y z
N MET A 1 23.49 -1.96 -16.32
CA MET A 1 23.05 -0.59 -15.93
C MET A 1 22.09 -0.09 -17.01
N VAL A 2 20.80 -0.25 -16.82
CA VAL A 2 19.78 0.42 -17.66
C VAL A 2 19.50 1.74 -16.98
N PHE A 3 20.17 2.82 -17.37
CA PHE A 3 19.78 4.17 -17.04
C PHE A 3 18.37 4.36 -17.59
N ASN A 4 17.39 4.43 -16.73
CA ASN A 4 16.00 4.73 -17.06
C ASN A 4 15.98 6.16 -17.63
N ARG A 5 16.06 6.27 -18.96
CA ARG A 5 16.06 7.56 -19.66
C ARG A 5 14.67 8.12 -19.48
N MET A 6 14.51 9.20 -18.67
CA MET A 6 13.24 9.88 -18.51
C MET A 6 12.54 10.01 -19.85
N ASP A 7 11.27 9.61 -19.90
CA ASP A 7 10.50 9.71 -21.12
C ASP A 7 10.23 11.20 -21.47
N ARG A 8 9.74 11.47 -22.68
CA ARG A 8 9.53 12.84 -23.15
C ARG A 8 8.42 13.55 -22.35
N LYS A 9 7.44 12.82 -21.81
CA LYS A 9 6.37 13.36 -20.96
C LYS A 9 6.93 13.83 -19.63
N GLN A 10 7.74 12.99 -18.99
CA GLN A 10 8.45 13.33 -17.75
C GLN A 10 9.34 14.58 -17.92
N GLN A 11 10.09 14.64 -19.03
CA GLN A 11 10.96 15.79 -19.33
C GLN A 11 10.17 17.10 -19.49
N VAL A 12 9.03 17.07 -20.20
CA VAL A 12 8.14 18.25 -20.34
C VAL A 12 7.61 18.68 -19.00
N LEU A 13 7.08 17.72 -18.20
CA LEU A 13 6.52 18.01 -16.89
C LEU A 13 7.57 18.60 -15.94
N GLN A 14 8.79 18.02 -15.93
CA GLN A 14 9.89 18.55 -15.14
C GLN A 14 10.22 20.00 -15.51
N LYS A 15 10.31 20.32 -16.83
CA LYS A 15 10.57 21.70 -17.25
C LYS A 15 9.47 22.67 -16.83
N LEU A 16 8.20 22.23 -16.85
CA LEU A 16 7.09 23.05 -16.35
C LEU A 16 7.13 23.26 -14.83
N ARG A 17 7.70 22.33 -14.07
CA ARG A 17 7.88 22.44 -12.61
C ARG A 17 9.05 23.34 -12.20
N GLU A 18 10.07 23.45 -13.06
CA GLU A 18 11.28 24.25 -12.79
C GLU A 18 11.03 25.77 -12.85
N THR A 19 9.80 26.20 -13.26
CA THR A 19 9.50 27.63 -13.42
C THR A 19 8.06 27.94 -13.07
N ASP A 20 7.86 29.08 -12.42
CA ASP A 20 6.53 29.65 -12.17
C ASP A 20 6.03 30.51 -13.34
N SER A 21 6.82 30.67 -14.39
CA SER A 21 6.50 31.45 -15.57
C SER A 21 6.02 30.59 -16.75
N TYR A 22 5.49 31.23 -17.79
CA TYR A 22 5.13 30.52 -19.02
C TYR A 22 6.37 30.09 -19.81
N LEU A 23 6.42 28.81 -20.18
CA LEU A 23 7.35 28.28 -21.17
C LEU A 23 6.68 28.21 -22.53
N SER A 24 7.25 28.91 -23.53
CA SER A 24 6.73 28.83 -24.87
C SER A 24 6.92 27.43 -25.47
N GLY A 25 6.02 27.04 -26.36
CA GLY A 25 6.17 25.77 -27.09
C GLY A 25 7.51 25.69 -27.85
N GLN A 26 8.05 26.82 -28.30
CA GLN A 26 9.35 26.89 -28.96
C GLN A 26 10.50 26.56 -27.99
N GLN A 27 10.52 27.15 -26.80
CA GLN A 27 11.52 26.83 -25.75
C GLN A 27 11.52 25.35 -25.38
N LEU A 28 10.32 24.75 -25.19
CA LEU A 28 10.22 23.31 -24.92
C LEU A 28 10.73 22.46 -26.09
N CYS A 29 10.48 22.86 -27.33
CA CYS A 29 11.03 22.18 -28.52
C CYS A 29 12.56 22.22 -28.55
N GLU A 30 13.15 23.37 -28.30
CA GLU A 30 14.60 23.58 -28.33
C GLU A 30 15.31 22.81 -27.24
N VAL A 31 14.81 22.91 -26.00
CA VAL A 31 15.43 22.25 -24.83
C VAL A 31 15.30 20.71 -24.93
N LEU A 32 14.19 20.20 -25.42
CA LEU A 32 13.91 18.77 -25.42
C LEU A 32 14.20 18.06 -26.76
N GLY A 33 14.48 18.83 -27.82
CA GLY A 33 14.73 18.27 -29.15
C GLY A 33 13.50 17.57 -29.73
N ILE A 34 12.28 18.13 -29.54
CA ILE A 34 11.01 17.56 -30.02
C ILE A 34 10.22 18.59 -30.81
N SER A 35 9.28 18.11 -31.63
CA SER A 35 8.43 19.01 -32.45
C SER A 35 7.35 19.72 -31.62
N ARG A 36 6.84 20.86 -32.11
CA ARG A 36 5.70 21.58 -31.53
C ARG A 36 4.46 20.69 -31.36
N THR A 37 4.21 19.84 -32.34
CA THR A 37 3.10 18.88 -32.31
C THR A 37 3.30 17.86 -31.18
N ALA A 38 4.53 17.41 -30.94
CA ALA A 38 4.83 16.51 -29.82
C ALA A 38 4.61 17.19 -28.47
N VAL A 39 5.10 18.44 -28.30
CA VAL A 39 4.84 19.24 -27.08
C VAL A 39 3.34 19.38 -26.85
N TRP A 40 2.57 19.77 -27.87
CA TRP A 40 1.12 19.93 -27.75
C TRP A 40 0.41 18.64 -27.34
N LYS A 41 0.77 17.51 -27.93
CA LYS A 41 0.22 16.20 -27.57
C LYS A 41 0.55 15.81 -26.11
N ILE A 42 1.81 16.04 -25.69
CA ILE A 42 2.26 15.74 -24.33
C ILE A 42 1.49 16.61 -23.32
N VAL A 43 1.41 17.93 -23.55
CA VAL A 43 0.65 18.83 -22.68
C VAL A 43 -0.84 18.45 -22.63
N GLY A 44 -1.42 18.05 -23.76
CA GLY A 44 -2.79 17.54 -23.82
C GLY A 44 -2.99 16.32 -22.94
N ARG A 45 -2.06 15.36 -23.00
CA ARG A 45 -2.07 14.16 -22.16
C ARG A 45 -1.91 14.49 -20.66
N LEU A 46 -0.96 15.35 -20.30
CA LEU A 46 -0.79 15.81 -18.92
C LEU A 46 -2.06 16.46 -18.36
N LYS A 47 -2.76 17.28 -19.18
CA LYS A 47 -4.05 17.87 -18.78
C LYS A 47 -5.13 16.80 -18.55
N GLN A 48 -5.18 15.77 -19.40
CA GLN A 48 -6.11 14.64 -19.25
C GLN A 48 -5.80 13.82 -17.99
N GLU A 49 -4.52 13.72 -17.60
CA GLU A 49 -4.06 13.11 -16.37
C GLU A 49 -4.28 13.99 -15.11
N GLY A 50 -4.93 15.16 -15.26
CA GLY A 50 -5.33 16.04 -14.14
C GLY A 50 -4.32 17.13 -13.78
N TYR A 51 -3.20 17.28 -14.50
CA TYR A 51 -2.27 18.37 -14.26
C TYR A 51 -2.89 19.74 -14.61
N PRO A 52 -2.87 20.72 -13.69
CA PRO A 52 -3.44 22.04 -13.90
C PRO A 52 -2.52 22.90 -14.78
N ILE A 53 -2.41 22.55 -16.06
CA ILE A 53 -1.57 23.29 -16.99
C ILE A 53 -2.40 24.38 -17.68
N GLU A 54 -2.03 25.64 -17.46
CA GLU A 54 -2.57 26.77 -18.18
C GLU A 54 -1.87 26.90 -19.54
N ALA A 55 -2.64 27.17 -20.59
CA ALA A 55 -2.12 27.42 -21.93
C ALA A 55 -2.64 28.77 -22.44
N VAL A 56 -1.73 29.70 -22.71
CA VAL A 56 -2.08 31.05 -23.19
C VAL A 56 -1.43 31.28 -24.55
N THR A 57 -2.24 31.72 -25.52
CA THR A 57 -1.78 32.04 -26.86
C THR A 57 -0.65 33.07 -26.83
N ASN A 58 0.44 32.80 -27.55
CA ASN A 58 1.66 33.62 -27.63
C ASN A 58 2.50 33.67 -26.33
N LYS A 59 2.05 33.09 -25.21
CA LYS A 59 2.86 32.95 -24.00
C LYS A 59 3.42 31.51 -23.80
N GLY A 60 2.57 30.50 -24.04
CA GLY A 60 2.93 29.11 -23.89
C GLY A 60 2.18 28.41 -22.75
N TYR A 61 2.86 27.57 -22.00
CA TYR A 61 2.31 26.68 -20.98
C TYR A 61 2.89 27.02 -19.62
N ARG A 62 2.08 26.95 -18.58
CA ARG A 62 2.48 27.08 -17.18
C ARG A 62 1.77 26.02 -16.35
N LEU A 63 2.52 25.29 -15.53
CA LEU A 63 1.94 24.42 -14.52
C LEU A 63 1.54 25.27 -13.31
N LEU A 64 0.29 25.15 -12.89
CA LEU A 64 -0.20 25.74 -11.65
C LEU A 64 0.10 24.80 -10.48
N SER A 65 -0.17 25.24 -9.22
CA SER A 65 0.02 24.39 -8.05
C SER A 65 -0.73 23.06 -8.18
N VAL A 66 -0.03 21.98 -7.88
CA VAL A 66 -0.59 20.63 -7.78
C VAL A 66 -0.88 20.24 -6.32
N GLU A 67 -0.61 21.14 -5.38
CA GLU A 67 -0.85 20.94 -3.96
C GLU A 67 -2.33 20.63 -3.69
N GLY A 68 -2.58 19.63 -2.85
CA GLY A 68 -3.93 19.15 -2.54
C GLY A 68 -4.61 18.35 -3.66
N ARG A 69 -3.93 18.06 -4.78
CA ARG A 69 -4.47 17.21 -5.85
C ARG A 69 -4.00 15.79 -5.72
N ASP A 70 -4.93 14.85 -5.92
CA ASP A 70 -4.62 13.43 -6.03
C ASP A 70 -4.22 13.09 -7.48
N LEU A 71 -2.95 13.24 -7.79
CA LEU A 71 -2.36 12.83 -9.06
C LEU A 71 -1.66 11.47 -8.85
N PHE A 72 -2.22 10.41 -9.45
CA PHE A 72 -1.73 9.05 -9.28
C PHE A 72 -1.34 8.43 -10.61
N ASN A 73 -0.09 8.58 -10.97
CA ASN A 73 0.50 8.08 -12.20
C ASN A 73 2.00 7.81 -12.00
N ARG A 74 2.65 7.30 -13.04
CA ARG A 74 4.07 6.95 -13.00
C ARG A 74 4.95 8.14 -12.60
N GLU A 75 4.68 9.34 -13.11
CA GLU A 75 5.48 10.54 -12.87
C GLU A 75 5.43 10.98 -11.42
N GLU A 76 4.25 10.94 -10.80
CA GLU A 76 4.12 11.30 -9.39
C GLU A 76 4.74 10.24 -8.47
N LEU A 77 4.56 8.96 -8.79
CA LEU A 77 5.20 7.88 -8.04
C LEU A 77 6.74 7.98 -8.12
N ASP A 78 7.31 8.19 -9.32
CA ASP A 78 8.77 8.40 -9.48
C ASP A 78 9.28 9.62 -8.71
N ARG A 79 8.45 10.66 -8.55
CA ARG A 79 8.80 11.89 -7.84
C ARG A 79 8.74 11.73 -6.32
N THR A 80 7.72 11.00 -5.81
CA THR A 80 7.49 10.87 -4.37
C THR A 80 8.28 9.73 -3.74
N MET A 81 8.62 8.69 -4.51
CA MET A 81 9.36 7.53 -4.02
C MET A 81 10.82 7.88 -3.70
N ASP A 82 11.15 7.93 -2.42
CA ASP A 82 12.47 8.23 -1.85
C ASP A 82 13.20 7.01 -1.28
N THR A 83 12.66 5.81 -1.52
CA THR A 83 13.23 4.54 -1.10
C THR A 83 14.60 4.24 -1.71
N VAL A 84 15.41 3.44 -1.03
CA VAL A 84 16.76 3.04 -1.50
C VAL A 84 16.66 1.90 -2.52
N TRP A 85 15.88 0.85 -2.24
CA TRP A 85 15.77 -0.34 -3.10
C TRP A 85 14.32 -0.74 -3.43
N ALA A 86 13.36 -0.51 -2.55
CA ALA A 86 11.95 -0.82 -2.82
C ALA A 86 11.41 0.06 -3.96
N GLY A 87 10.85 -0.57 -4.99
CA GLY A 87 10.40 0.14 -6.20
C GLY A 87 11.53 0.50 -7.18
N LYS A 88 12.65 -0.18 -7.09
CA LYS A 88 13.74 -0.04 -8.08
C LYS A 88 14.06 -1.40 -8.71
N PRO A 89 13.25 -1.79 -9.74
CA PRO A 89 12.32 -0.98 -10.55
C PRO A 89 10.90 -0.81 -9.95
N LEU A 90 10.25 0.32 -10.28
CA LEU A 90 8.82 0.55 -10.12
C LEU A 90 8.12 0.33 -11.46
N ILE A 91 6.96 -0.34 -11.46
CA ILE A 91 6.10 -0.57 -12.62
C ILE A 91 4.74 0.03 -12.31
N TYR A 92 4.24 0.92 -13.18
CA TYR A 92 2.89 1.46 -13.09
C TYR A 92 2.05 0.99 -14.25
N LYS A 93 0.84 0.51 -13.98
CA LYS A 93 -0.17 0.16 -14.97
C LYS A 93 -1.50 0.82 -14.61
N GLU A 94 -2.23 1.27 -15.61
CA GLU A 94 -3.60 1.78 -15.39
C GLU A 94 -4.53 0.65 -14.94
N GLU A 95 -4.40 -0.52 -15.56
CA GLU A 95 -5.19 -1.72 -15.22
C GLU A 95 -4.33 -2.98 -15.34
N THR A 96 -4.58 -3.94 -14.45
CA THR A 96 -4.05 -5.30 -14.57
C THR A 96 -5.03 -6.34 -14.01
N GLY A 97 -4.76 -7.62 -14.21
CA GLY A 97 -5.48 -8.71 -13.57
C GLY A 97 -5.28 -8.69 -12.06
N SER A 98 -4.02 -8.83 -11.65
CA SER A 98 -3.59 -8.79 -10.24
C SER A 98 -2.09 -8.49 -10.17
N THR A 99 -1.69 -7.50 -9.39
CA THR A 99 -0.29 -7.13 -9.18
C THR A 99 0.54 -8.28 -8.60
N ASN A 100 -0.02 -9.11 -7.70
CA ASN A 100 0.65 -10.31 -7.20
C ASN A 100 0.95 -11.31 -8.33
N THR A 101 -0.04 -11.59 -9.18
CA THR A 101 0.11 -12.53 -10.29
C THR A 101 1.14 -12.04 -11.30
N ASP A 102 1.14 -10.75 -11.59
CA ASP A 102 2.10 -10.13 -12.50
C ASP A 102 3.52 -10.18 -11.97
N LEU A 103 3.73 -9.91 -10.67
CA LEU A 103 5.06 -9.99 -10.08
C LEU A 103 5.61 -11.42 -10.05
N PHE A 104 4.78 -12.44 -9.83
CA PHE A 104 5.24 -13.82 -9.98
C PHE A 104 5.66 -14.15 -11.41
N ARG A 105 4.91 -13.69 -12.41
CA ARG A 105 5.31 -13.84 -13.81
C ARG A 105 6.61 -13.09 -14.11
N LEU A 106 6.75 -11.87 -13.64
CA LEU A 106 7.97 -11.07 -13.78
C LEU A 106 9.17 -11.71 -13.07
N SER A 107 8.95 -12.37 -11.92
CA SER A 107 9.99 -13.16 -11.26
C SER A 107 10.48 -14.30 -12.15
N ASP A 108 9.57 -15.01 -12.84
CA ASP A 108 9.94 -16.05 -13.81
C ASP A 108 10.74 -15.50 -14.99
N GLU A 109 10.57 -14.22 -15.32
CA GLU A 109 11.30 -13.46 -16.33
C GLU A 109 12.62 -12.84 -15.80
N GLY A 110 12.96 -13.06 -14.52
CA GLY A 110 14.19 -12.58 -13.89
C GLY A 110 14.09 -11.17 -13.29
N ALA A 111 12.91 -10.71 -12.91
CA ALA A 111 12.76 -9.43 -12.22
C ALA A 111 13.54 -9.41 -10.90
N ALA A 112 14.17 -8.27 -10.59
CA ALA A 112 14.98 -8.12 -9.39
C ALA A 112 14.11 -8.04 -8.13
N GLN A 113 14.68 -8.47 -6.99
CA GLN A 113 14.12 -8.19 -5.67
C GLN A 113 13.87 -6.69 -5.51
N GLY A 114 12.78 -6.32 -4.85
CA GLY A 114 12.39 -4.93 -4.67
C GLY A 114 11.57 -4.36 -5.84
N THR A 115 11.34 -5.14 -6.91
CA THR A 115 10.41 -4.73 -7.96
C THR A 115 9.02 -4.52 -7.36
N ILE A 116 8.46 -3.32 -7.56
CA ILE A 116 7.10 -2.97 -7.16
C ILE A 116 6.24 -2.79 -8.40
N GLU A 117 5.05 -3.37 -8.40
CA GLU A 117 3.99 -3.04 -9.33
C GLU A 117 2.86 -2.30 -8.62
N VAL A 118 2.43 -1.18 -9.22
CA VAL A 118 1.33 -0.33 -8.75
C VAL A 118 0.31 -0.20 -9.87
N THR A 119 -0.98 -0.29 -9.53
CA THR A 119 -2.06 -0.11 -10.51
C THR A 119 -3.22 0.70 -9.95
N SER A 120 -3.95 1.41 -10.83
CA SER A 120 -5.20 2.09 -10.51
C SER A 120 -6.40 1.14 -10.44
N ARG A 121 -6.33 -0.05 -11.07
CA ARG A 121 -7.44 -1.02 -11.14
C ARG A 121 -6.93 -2.45 -11.21
N GLN A 122 -7.61 -3.36 -10.50
CA GLN A 122 -7.45 -4.81 -10.70
C GLN A 122 -8.77 -5.45 -11.16
N THR A 123 -8.70 -6.29 -12.20
CA THR A 123 -9.88 -7.03 -12.70
C THR A 123 -10.06 -8.39 -12.03
N ALA A 124 -9.01 -8.90 -11.38
CA ALA A 124 -8.99 -10.17 -10.65
C ALA A 124 -8.23 -10.04 -9.32
N GLY A 125 -8.52 -8.96 -8.56
CA GLY A 125 -7.92 -8.70 -7.26
C GLY A 125 -8.16 -9.84 -6.28
N LYS A 126 -7.12 -10.27 -5.57
CA LYS A 126 -7.14 -11.41 -4.67
C LYS A 126 -7.11 -10.97 -3.21
N GLY A 127 -7.85 -11.67 -2.37
CA GLY A 127 -7.77 -11.62 -0.91
C GLY A 127 -7.47 -12.99 -0.33
N ARG A 128 -7.23 -13.06 0.96
CA ARG A 128 -6.99 -14.33 1.67
C ARG A 128 -8.15 -15.30 1.51
N ARG A 129 -7.84 -16.61 1.52
CA ARG A 129 -8.81 -17.70 1.49
C ARG A 129 -9.70 -17.67 0.23
N GLY A 130 -9.14 -17.31 -0.92
CA GLY A 130 -9.85 -17.29 -2.21
C GLY A 130 -10.91 -16.19 -2.34
N ARG A 131 -10.94 -15.21 -1.44
CA ARG A 131 -11.84 -14.06 -1.56
C ARG A 131 -11.37 -13.10 -2.65
N THR A 132 -12.31 -12.41 -3.27
CA THR A 132 -12.01 -11.32 -4.20
C THR A 132 -11.75 -10.02 -3.44
N TRP A 133 -10.74 -9.27 -3.86
CA TRP A 133 -10.53 -7.88 -3.46
C TRP A 133 -11.14 -6.96 -4.53
N ILE A 134 -12.19 -6.25 -4.16
CA ILE A 134 -12.89 -5.32 -5.07
C ILE A 134 -12.00 -4.12 -5.33
N SER A 135 -11.68 -3.87 -6.60
CA SER A 135 -10.66 -2.91 -7.00
C SER A 135 -11.20 -1.91 -8.04
N PRO A 136 -12.09 -0.96 -7.64
CA PRO A 136 -12.57 0.07 -8.54
C PRO A 136 -11.43 0.97 -9.05
N PRO A 137 -11.56 1.53 -10.28
CA PRO A 137 -10.51 2.35 -10.87
C PRO A 137 -10.38 3.71 -10.17
N ASP A 138 -9.17 4.27 -10.19
CA ASP A 138 -8.82 5.67 -9.95
C ASP A 138 -9.14 6.25 -8.55
N VAL A 139 -9.49 5.41 -7.57
CA VAL A 139 -9.83 5.87 -6.22
C VAL A 139 -8.96 5.26 -5.11
N ASN A 140 -8.31 4.13 -5.38
CA ASN A 140 -7.57 3.35 -4.41
C ASN A 140 -6.12 3.13 -4.84
N VAL A 141 -5.33 2.45 -4.00
CA VAL A 141 -3.99 1.97 -4.33
C VAL A 141 -3.97 0.45 -4.28
N TYR A 142 -3.53 -0.18 -5.36
CA TYR A 142 -3.27 -1.62 -5.44
C TYR A 142 -1.82 -1.78 -5.84
N MET A 143 -1.04 -2.39 -4.98
CA MET A 143 0.40 -2.52 -5.19
C MET A 143 0.94 -3.81 -4.60
N SER A 144 2.03 -4.29 -5.15
CA SER A 144 2.72 -5.49 -4.66
C SER A 144 4.23 -5.30 -4.78
N ILE A 145 4.98 -6.00 -3.93
CA ILE A 145 6.44 -6.07 -3.98
C ILE A 145 6.91 -7.50 -4.14
N LEU A 146 7.93 -7.70 -4.97
CA LEU A 146 8.64 -8.97 -5.14
C LEU A 146 9.85 -9.03 -4.20
N LEU A 147 9.96 -10.10 -3.43
CA LEU A 147 11.05 -10.36 -2.50
C LEU A 147 11.66 -11.75 -2.73
N THR A 148 12.96 -11.86 -2.52
CA THR A 148 13.69 -13.13 -2.53
C THR A 148 14.61 -13.23 -1.31
N PRO A 149 14.02 -13.21 -0.08
CA PRO A 149 14.81 -13.16 1.14
C PRO A 149 15.44 -14.52 1.46
N ALA A 150 16.66 -14.49 2.00
CA ALA A 150 17.31 -15.66 2.57
C ALA A 150 16.81 -15.91 3.99
N ILE A 151 15.55 -16.32 4.15
CA ILE A 151 14.89 -16.68 5.41
C ILE A 151 14.26 -18.06 5.31
N ARG A 152 13.92 -18.65 6.44
CA ARG A 152 13.22 -19.94 6.48
C ARG A 152 11.76 -19.78 6.06
N PRO A 153 11.17 -20.77 5.36
CA PRO A 153 9.76 -20.71 4.93
C PRO A 153 8.75 -20.50 6.08
N ASP A 154 9.02 -21.06 7.25
CA ASP A 154 8.15 -20.93 8.43
C ASP A 154 8.17 -19.52 9.04
N THR A 155 9.17 -18.70 8.71
CA THR A 155 9.25 -17.30 9.16
C THR A 155 8.64 -16.31 8.15
N ALA A 156 8.42 -16.71 6.90
CA ALA A 156 7.85 -15.86 5.85
C ALA A 156 6.49 -15.21 6.21
N PRO A 157 5.57 -15.87 6.95
CA PRO A 157 4.31 -15.26 7.36
C PRO A 157 4.46 -13.98 8.19
N MET A 158 5.60 -13.80 8.91
CA MET A 158 5.90 -12.58 9.67
C MET A 158 5.99 -11.35 8.76
N LEU A 159 6.34 -11.51 7.48
CA LEU A 159 6.39 -10.41 6.51
C LEU A 159 5.03 -9.74 6.30
N THR A 160 3.93 -10.45 6.53
CA THR A 160 2.59 -9.86 6.54
C THR A 160 2.47 -8.85 7.68
N LEU A 161 3.02 -9.14 8.86
CA LEU A 161 2.97 -8.26 10.02
C LEU A 161 3.93 -7.08 9.86
N VAL A 162 5.11 -7.30 9.27
CA VAL A 162 6.05 -6.23 8.90
C VAL A 162 5.37 -5.22 7.97
N MET A 163 4.70 -5.70 6.92
CA MET A 163 3.95 -4.85 6.00
C MET A 163 2.76 -4.15 6.69
N ALA A 164 2.06 -4.84 7.59
CA ALA A 164 0.95 -4.23 8.33
C ALA A 164 1.44 -3.09 9.23
N LEU A 165 2.60 -3.25 9.88
CA LEU A 165 3.24 -2.19 10.66
C LEU A 165 3.59 -1.00 9.76
N ALA A 166 4.23 -1.23 8.62
CA ALA A 166 4.60 -0.18 7.68
C ALA A 166 3.39 0.63 7.17
N VAL A 167 2.29 -0.02 6.80
CA VAL A 167 1.06 0.68 6.39
C VAL A 167 0.45 1.47 7.55
N TYR A 168 0.42 0.89 8.75
CA TYR A 168 -0.08 1.56 9.96
C TYR A 168 0.72 2.83 10.26
N GLU A 169 2.05 2.75 10.26
CA GLU A 169 2.92 3.88 10.57
C GLU A 169 2.89 4.96 9.49
N ALA A 170 2.77 4.59 8.22
CA ALA A 170 2.55 5.55 7.14
C ALA A 170 1.24 6.35 7.33
N CYS A 171 0.16 5.69 7.75
CA CYS A 171 -1.09 6.36 8.07
C CYS A 171 -0.96 7.27 9.31
N GLU A 172 -0.29 6.81 10.36
CA GLU A 172 -0.03 7.60 11.57
C GLU A 172 0.82 8.84 11.26
N GLU A 173 1.89 8.69 10.46
CA GLU A 173 2.76 9.80 10.05
C GLU A 173 1.99 10.88 9.29
N LEU A 174 1.19 10.47 8.29
CA LEU A 174 0.57 11.42 7.37
C LEU A 174 -0.72 12.05 7.91
N TYR A 175 -1.46 11.37 8.81
CA TYR A 175 -2.84 11.78 9.15
C TYR A 175 -3.11 11.90 10.64
N ARG A 176 -2.15 11.68 11.52
CA ARG A 176 -2.33 11.76 12.97
C ARG A 176 -2.77 13.14 13.45
N GLU A 177 -2.23 14.20 12.84
CA GLU A 177 -2.50 15.60 13.20
C GLU A 177 -3.67 16.20 12.41
N SER A 178 -4.54 15.35 11.82
CA SER A 178 -5.73 15.82 11.15
C SER A 178 -6.74 16.43 12.14
N ASP A 179 -7.61 17.32 11.67
CA ASP A 179 -8.69 17.93 12.46
C ASP A 179 -9.75 16.90 12.92
N GLN A 180 -9.70 15.69 12.38
CA GLN A 180 -10.57 14.58 12.77
C GLN A 180 -9.92 13.76 13.89
N GLU A 181 -10.72 13.33 14.88
CA GLU A 181 -10.27 12.37 15.90
C GLU A 181 -10.10 11.00 15.25
N LEU A 182 -8.94 10.76 14.60
CA LEU A 182 -8.61 9.51 13.93
C LEU A 182 -7.86 8.57 14.86
N ARG A 183 -8.16 7.29 14.73
CA ARG A 183 -7.43 6.20 15.36
C ARG A 183 -7.20 5.12 14.31
N PHE A 184 -5.96 5.02 13.85
CA PHE A 184 -5.55 3.90 13.03
C PHE A 184 -5.25 2.68 13.87
N GLY A 185 -5.27 1.51 13.25
CA GLY A 185 -4.89 0.30 13.95
C GLY A 185 -4.66 -0.89 13.05
N ILE A 186 -3.94 -1.85 13.60
CA ILE A 186 -3.67 -3.14 12.97
C ILE A 186 -4.66 -4.15 13.53
N LYS A 187 -5.52 -4.69 12.68
CA LYS A 187 -6.31 -5.87 13.01
C LYS A 187 -5.55 -7.10 12.54
N TRP A 188 -5.01 -7.82 13.52
CA TRP A 188 -4.21 -9.02 13.24
C TRP A 188 -4.95 -10.02 12.35
N PRO A 189 -4.26 -10.67 11.39
CA PRO A 189 -2.83 -10.50 11.08
C PRO A 189 -2.55 -9.52 9.93
N ASN A 190 -3.55 -9.09 9.14
CA ASN A 190 -3.34 -8.58 7.79
C ASN A 190 -4.24 -7.42 7.37
N ASP A 191 -4.99 -6.83 8.32
CA ASP A 191 -5.91 -5.74 8.01
C ASP A 191 -5.50 -4.45 8.73
N ILE A 192 -5.55 -3.32 8.04
CA ILE A 192 -5.47 -2.00 8.67
C ILE A 192 -6.86 -1.41 8.74
N VAL A 193 -7.15 -0.82 9.88
CA VAL A 193 -8.46 -0.25 10.20
C VAL A 193 -8.33 1.20 10.65
N VAL A 194 -9.41 1.97 10.48
CA VAL A 194 -9.53 3.34 10.99
C VAL A 194 -10.86 3.52 11.70
N SER A 195 -10.83 4.28 12.78
CA SER A 195 -12.01 4.84 13.47
C SER A 195 -11.93 6.36 13.43
N ALA A 196 -13.03 7.03 13.13
CA ALA A 196 -13.14 8.48 13.15
C ALA A 196 -14.23 8.91 14.15
N GLY A 197 -13.98 9.98 14.92
CA GLY A 197 -14.93 10.53 15.90
C GLY A 197 -15.39 9.52 16.95
N GLY A 198 -14.56 8.56 17.34
CA GLY A 198 -14.93 7.50 18.30
C GLY A 198 -15.89 6.43 17.76
N GLY A 199 -16.17 6.44 16.46
CA GLY A 199 -17.03 5.45 15.78
C GLY A 199 -16.39 4.06 15.68
N PRO A 200 -17.06 3.09 15.02
CA PRO A 200 -16.54 1.75 14.85
C PRO A 200 -15.33 1.72 13.90
N TYR A 201 -14.42 0.78 14.13
CA TYR A 201 -13.31 0.52 13.21
C TYR A 201 -13.81 -0.03 11.88
N ARG A 202 -13.32 0.55 10.79
CA ARG A 202 -13.56 0.12 9.40
C ARG A 202 -12.26 -0.26 8.72
N LYS A 203 -12.29 -1.33 7.94
CA LYS A 203 -11.13 -1.80 7.20
C LYS A 203 -10.81 -0.87 6.04
N ILE A 204 -9.58 -0.34 6.02
CA ILE A 204 -9.05 0.49 4.94
C ILE A 204 -7.96 -0.22 4.12
N CYS A 205 -7.33 -1.27 4.68
CA CYS A 205 -6.31 -2.01 3.95
C CYS A 205 -6.40 -3.51 4.22
N GLY A 206 -6.11 -4.30 3.19
CA GLY A 206 -5.87 -5.74 3.28
C GLY A 206 -4.54 -6.10 2.65
N ILE A 207 -3.79 -6.98 3.33
CA ILE A 207 -2.48 -7.46 2.90
C ILE A 207 -2.57 -8.94 2.56
N LEU A 208 -1.99 -9.33 1.43
CA LEU A 208 -1.92 -10.72 0.97
C LEU A 208 -0.47 -11.08 0.63
N THR A 209 0.14 -11.91 1.46
CA THR A 209 1.47 -12.48 1.23
C THR A 209 1.30 -13.86 0.59
N GLU A 210 1.88 -14.04 -0.57
CA GLU A 210 1.96 -15.31 -1.29
C GLU A 210 3.43 -15.70 -1.48
N MET A 211 3.74 -16.99 -1.39
CA MET A 211 5.11 -17.51 -1.44
C MET A 211 5.17 -18.71 -2.39
N ARG A 212 6.25 -18.82 -3.15
CA ARG A 212 6.58 -20.03 -3.93
C ARG A 212 7.84 -20.66 -3.36
N LEU A 213 7.83 -21.98 -3.28
CA LEU A 213 8.95 -22.78 -2.81
C LEU A 213 9.57 -23.53 -3.99
N GLU A 214 10.88 -23.71 -3.93
CA GLU A 214 11.67 -24.58 -4.80
C GLU A 214 12.64 -25.38 -3.92
N GLU A 215 12.61 -26.71 -4.00
CA GLU A 215 13.43 -27.61 -3.17
C GLU A 215 13.39 -27.32 -1.67
N MET A 216 12.19 -26.98 -1.14
CA MET A 216 11.93 -26.62 0.26
C MET A 216 12.50 -25.26 0.71
N GLU A 217 13.09 -24.48 -0.19
CA GLU A 217 13.53 -23.12 0.07
C GLU A 217 12.58 -22.09 -0.57
N ILE A 218 12.65 -20.86 -0.08
CA ILE A 218 11.87 -19.78 -0.67
C ILE A 218 12.47 -19.39 -2.02
N ARG A 219 11.70 -19.61 -3.07
CA ARG A 219 12.04 -19.07 -4.39
C ARG A 219 11.77 -17.58 -4.47
N ASP A 220 10.55 -17.20 -4.12
CA ASP A 220 10.12 -15.80 -4.07
C ASP A 220 8.88 -15.62 -3.17
N ILE A 221 8.71 -14.40 -2.71
CA ILE A 221 7.55 -13.93 -1.95
C ILE A 221 7.00 -12.68 -2.65
N VAL A 222 5.69 -12.62 -2.79
CA VAL A 222 4.99 -11.41 -3.22
C VAL A 222 4.06 -10.96 -2.12
N ILE A 223 4.21 -9.69 -1.70
CA ILE A 223 3.32 -9.06 -0.72
C ILE A 223 2.45 -8.05 -1.45
N GLY A 224 1.15 -8.36 -1.55
CA GLY A 224 0.14 -7.49 -2.13
C GLY A 224 -0.57 -6.65 -1.08
N ILE A 225 -0.86 -5.42 -1.43
CA ILE A 225 -1.55 -4.43 -0.60
C ILE A 225 -2.71 -3.86 -1.41
N GLY A 226 -3.93 -3.99 -0.88
CA GLY A 226 -5.09 -3.27 -1.35
C GLY A 226 -5.47 -2.20 -0.32
N LEU A 227 -5.39 -0.93 -0.68
CA LEU A 227 -5.61 0.19 0.24
C LEU A 227 -6.74 1.08 -0.28
N ASN A 228 -7.82 1.16 0.49
CA ASN A 228 -8.97 2.00 0.20
C ASN A 228 -8.65 3.44 0.58
N VAL A 229 -8.46 4.30 -0.41
CA VAL A 229 -7.99 5.67 -0.21
C VAL A 229 -9.10 6.68 -0.43
N ASN A 230 -9.54 6.86 -1.67
CA ASN A 230 -10.53 7.87 -2.05
C ASN A 230 -11.90 7.27 -2.45
N GLN A 231 -12.10 5.99 -2.22
CA GLN A 231 -13.38 5.32 -2.46
C GLN A 231 -14.44 5.81 -1.46
N THR A 232 -15.60 6.24 -1.96
CA THR A 232 -16.72 6.75 -1.13
C THR A 232 -17.88 5.77 -1.02
N GLU A 233 -17.96 4.79 -1.91
CA GLU A 233 -19.05 3.83 -1.94
C GLU A 233 -18.52 2.39 -1.87
N PHE A 234 -19.18 1.56 -1.08
CA PHE A 234 -18.85 0.14 -0.92
C PHE A 234 -20.09 -0.72 -1.18
N PRO A 235 -19.92 -1.93 -1.76
CA PRO A 235 -21.01 -2.90 -1.87
C PRO A 235 -21.71 -3.16 -0.54
N GLU A 236 -22.98 -3.48 -0.58
CA GLU A 236 -23.83 -3.64 0.61
C GLU A 236 -23.25 -4.68 1.58
N GLU A 237 -22.69 -5.76 1.05
CA GLU A 237 -22.15 -6.90 1.81
C GLU A 237 -20.96 -6.52 2.71
N ILE A 238 -20.23 -5.45 2.38
CA ILE A 238 -19.05 -5.01 3.12
C ILE A 238 -19.17 -3.59 3.68
N ARG A 239 -20.27 -2.88 3.41
CA ARG A 239 -20.46 -1.46 3.81
C ARG A 239 -20.26 -1.21 5.29
N GLU A 240 -20.67 -2.16 6.14
CA GLU A 240 -20.57 -2.03 7.59
C GLU A 240 -19.12 -2.19 8.10
N THR A 241 -18.28 -2.90 7.36
CA THR A 241 -16.92 -3.25 7.79
C THR A 241 -15.82 -2.57 6.99
N ALA A 242 -16.10 -2.15 5.75
CA ALA A 242 -15.16 -1.44 4.90
C ALA A 242 -15.23 0.09 5.11
N GLY A 243 -14.13 0.74 4.88
CA GLY A 243 -13.98 2.19 4.89
C GLY A 243 -12.85 2.62 3.98
N SER A 244 -12.62 3.92 3.90
CA SER A 244 -11.50 4.53 3.19
C SER A 244 -10.93 5.70 3.98
N LEU A 245 -9.73 6.12 3.61
CA LEU A 245 -9.08 7.29 4.23
C LEU A 245 -9.90 8.55 4.00
N CYS A 246 -10.40 8.80 2.77
CA CYS A 246 -11.18 10.01 2.49
C CYS A 246 -12.49 10.07 3.28
N LEU A 247 -13.15 8.95 3.55
CA LEU A 247 -14.36 8.92 4.39
C LEU A 247 -14.02 9.22 5.85
N ALA A 248 -12.87 8.77 6.33
CA ALA A 248 -12.43 9.03 7.70
C ALA A 248 -11.95 10.47 7.89
N LEU A 249 -11.25 11.03 6.90
CA LEU A 249 -10.69 12.38 6.91
C LEU A 249 -11.69 13.47 6.48
N GLY A 250 -12.71 13.12 5.69
CA GLY A 250 -13.65 14.07 5.12
C GLY A 250 -13.16 14.79 3.85
N HIS A 251 -11.98 14.44 3.32
CA HIS A 251 -11.40 15.01 2.11
C HIS A 251 -10.55 13.99 1.35
N PRO A 252 -10.30 14.20 0.04
CA PRO A 252 -9.42 13.33 -0.74
C PRO A 252 -7.98 13.32 -0.23
N VAL A 253 -7.30 12.20 -0.46
CA VAL A 253 -5.93 11.90 -0.03
C VAL A 253 -5.02 11.76 -1.26
N ASN A 254 -3.79 12.25 -1.16
CA ASN A 254 -2.77 12.07 -2.19
C ASN A 254 -2.22 10.64 -2.15
N ARG A 255 -2.63 9.81 -3.12
CA ARG A 255 -2.27 8.39 -3.21
C ARG A 255 -0.78 8.16 -3.46
N ALA A 256 -0.11 9.05 -4.20
CA ALA A 256 1.31 8.90 -4.48
C ALA A 256 2.17 9.12 -3.23
N GLU A 257 1.85 10.13 -2.40
CA GLU A 257 2.52 10.39 -1.12
C GLU A 257 2.32 9.24 -0.14
N LEU A 258 1.07 8.74 -0.03
CA LEU A 258 0.78 7.59 0.82
C LEU A 258 1.54 6.34 0.36
N THR A 259 1.61 6.10 -0.96
CA THR A 259 2.39 4.98 -1.51
C THR A 259 3.87 5.09 -1.12
N ALA A 260 4.47 6.26 -1.26
CA ALA A 260 5.86 6.49 -0.91
C ALA A 260 6.11 6.28 0.60
N ALA A 261 5.25 6.81 1.46
CA ALA A 261 5.37 6.62 2.91
C ALA A 261 5.31 5.13 3.32
N VAL A 262 4.38 4.35 2.74
CA VAL A 262 4.27 2.91 3.01
C VAL A 262 5.57 2.19 2.65
N TRP A 263 6.15 2.46 1.48
CA TRP A 263 7.37 1.76 1.05
C TRP A 263 8.61 2.21 1.83
N ARG A 264 8.69 3.46 2.27
CA ARG A 264 9.76 3.96 3.14
C ARG A 264 9.75 3.22 4.49
N HIS A 265 8.60 3.17 5.17
CA HIS A 265 8.46 2.42 6.42
C HIS A 265 8.74 0.93 6.22
N PHE A 266 8.27 0.35 5.11
CA PHE A 266 8.53 -1.05 4.82
C PHE A 266 10.04 -1.35 4.64
N GLU A 267 10.80 -0.49 3.96
CA GLU A 267 12.27 -0.67 3.83
C GLU A 267 12.97 -0.75 5.18
N GLU A 268 12.62 0.13 6.10
CA GLU A 268 13.21 0.21 7.44
C GLU A 268 12.84 -1.02 8.28
N ASP A 269 11.56 -1.37 8.31
CA ASP A 269 11.06 -2.49 9.08
C ASP A 269 11.51 -3.84 8.52
N TYR A 270 11.54 -3.98 7.20
CA TYR A 270 12.04 -5.18 6.53
C TYR A 270 13.53 -5.41 6.82
N LYS A 271 14.35 -4.36 6.81
CA LYS A 271 15.76 -4.44 7.21
C LYS A 271 15.89 -4.93 8.66
N THR A 272 15.16 -4.30 9.58
CA THR A 272 15.16 -4.67 11.01
C THR A 272 14.73 -6.14 11.20
N TYR A 273 13.70 -6.57 10.48
CA TYR A 273 13.23 -7.95 10.49
C TYR A 273 14.28 -8.93 9.95
N LEU A 274 14.94 -8.63 8.83
CA LEU A 274 15.96 -9.50 8.25
C LEU A 274 17.19 -9.69 9.18
N GLU A 275 17.61 -8.61 9.84
CA GLU A 275 18.73 -8.67 10.79
C GLU A 275 18.42 -9.54 12.02
N ALA A 276 17.19 -9.48 12.53
CA ALA A 276 16.77 -10.23 13.69
C ALA A 276 16.19 -11.61 13.37
N GLN A 277 15.65 -11.81 12.18
CA GLN A 277 14.79 -12.92 11.75
C GLN A 277 13.66 -13.24 12.75
N SER A 278 13.13 -12.19 13.35
CA SER A 278 12.14 -12.19 14.43
C SER A 278 11.42 -10.84 14.46
N LEU A 279 10.18 -10.84 14.94
CA LEU A 279 9.45 -9.60 15.19
C LEU A 279 9.80 -8.93 16.52
N GLU A 280 10.67 -9.50 17.34
CA GLU A 280 10.98 -8.94 18.67
C GLU A 280 11.37 -7.47 18.64
N PRO A 281 12.23 -6.98 17.70
CA PRO A 281 12.56 -5.54 17.63
C PRO A 281 11.38 -4.64 17.20
N LEU A 282 10.40 -5.20 16.49
CA LEU A 282 9.24 -4.49 15.97
C LEU A 282 8.00 -4.66 16.86
N ARG A 283 8.02 -5.60 17.81
CA ARG A 283 6.86 -6.04 18.58
C ARG A 283 6.16 -4.92 19.32
N GLU A 284 6.91 -4.08 20.03
CA GLU A 284 6.32 -2.97 20.79
C GLU A 284 5.59 -1.97 19.88
N ARG A 285 6.19 -1.65 18.73
CA ARG A 285 5.59 -0.75 17.72
C ARG A 285 4.32 -1.38 17.14
N TYR A 286 4.36 -2.67 16.80
CA TYR A 286 3.21 -3.42 16.30
C TYR A 286 2.07 -3.49 17.33
N GLU A 287 2.37 -3.84 18.59
CA GLU A 287 1.38 -3.97 19.66
C GLU A 287 0.74 -2.62 20.05
N ARG A 288 1.41 -1.51 19.81
CA ARG A 288 0.85 -0.15 19.97
C ARG A 288 -0.31 0.09 19.01
N GLY A 289 -0.20 -0.42 17.78
CA GLY A 289 -1.25 -0.37 16.77
C GLY A 289 -2.28 -1.50 16.86
N LEU A 290 -2.02 -2.55 17.65
CA LEU A 290 -2.84 -3.77 17.65
C LEU A 290 -4.21 -3.54 18.29
N VAL A 291 -5.25 -3.37 17.47
CA VAL A 291 -6.63 -3.10 17.95
C VAL A 291 -7.30 -4.30 18.61
N ASN A 292 -6.78 -5.51 18.40
CA ASN A 292 -7.28 -6.71 19.07
C ASN A 292 -6.86 -6.79 20.54
N ARG A 293 -5.78 -6.12 20.93
CA ARG A 293 -5.21 -6.20 22.28
C ARG A 293 -6.21 -5.74 23.35
N GLY A 294 -6.38 -6.56 24.37
CA GLY A 294 -7.32 -6.33 25.47
C GLY A 294 -8.78 -6.58 25.11
N ARG A 295 -9.08 -7.06 23.90
CA ARG A 295 -10.46 -7.33 23.46
C ARG A 295 -10.76 -8.81 23.41
N LYS A 296 -12.04 -9.14 23.66
CA LYS A 296 -12.56 -10.49 23.41
C LYS A 296 -12.62 -10.77 21.93
N VAL A 297 -12.00 -11.87 21.53
CA VAL A 297 -11.92 -12.30 20.14
C VAL A 297 -12.43 -13.73 19.98
N ARG A 298 -13.00 -14.00 18.82
CA ARG A 298 -13.34 -15.34 18.37
C ARG A 298 -12.32 -15.77 17.33
N VAL A 299 -11.60 -16.83 17.65
CA VAL A 299 -10.64 -17.48 16.74
C VAL A 299 -11.40 -18.53 15.94
N LEU A 300 -11.49 -18.29 14.62
CA LEU A 300 -12.19 -19.17 13.69
C LEU A 300 -11.19 -20.19 13.13
N ASP A 301 -10.64 -21.02 14.03
CA ASP A 301 -9.81 -22.16 13.65
C ASP A 301 -10.70 -23.24 13.01
N PRO A 302 -10.34 -23.78 11.83
CA PRO A 302 -11.13 -24.85 11.20
C PRO A 302 -11.25 -26.13 12.03
N ALA A 303 -10.22 -26.44 12.84
CA ALA A 303 -10.19 -27.65 13.66
C ALA A 303 -10.89 -27.43 15.02
N GLU A 304 -10.61 -26.33 15.70
CA GLU A 304 -11.12 -26.04 17.03
C GLU A 304 -11.34 -24.53 17.22
N PRO A 305 -12.52 -23.97 16.86
CA PRO A 305 -12.84 -22.58 17.12
C PRO A 305 -12.96 -22.32 18.64
N PHE A 306 -12.45 -21.19 19.11
CA PHE A 306 -12.52 -20.81 20.52
C PHE A 306 -12.61 -19.29 20.70
N GLU A 307 -12.96 -18.86 21.92
CA GLU A 307 -12.99 -17.45 22.33
C GLU A 307 -12.01 -17.19 23.45
N GLY A 308 -11.52 -15.95 23.52
CA GLY A 308 -10.62 -15.51 24.56
C GLY A 308 -10.28 -14.04 24.41
N THR A 309 -9.40 -13.55 25.27
CA THR A 309 -8.91 -12.17 25.22
C THR A 309 -7.55 -12.12 24.51
N ALA A 310 -7.45 -11.32 23.46
CA ALA A 310 -6.16 -11.12 22.77
C ALA A 310 -5.23 -10.26 23.64
N MET A 311 -4.01 -10.75 23.91
CA MET A 311 -3.06 -10.13 24.83
C MET A 311 -1.94 -9.36 24.10
N GLY A 312 -1.53 -9.82 22.93
CA GLY A 312 -0.43 -9.29 22.16
C GLY A 312 0.01 -10.29 21.09
N ILE A 313 1.26 -10.18 20.63
CA ILE A 313 1.86 -11.12 19.70
C ILE A 313 3.15 -11.71 20.28
N THR A 314 3.52 -12.92 19.83
CA THR A 314 4.84 -13.50 20.08
C THR A 314 5.92 -12.86 19.20
N SER A 315 7.18 -13.17 19.48
CA SER A 315 8.31 -12.79 18.61
C SER A 315 8.26 -13.45 17.21
N SER A 316 7.48 -14.53 17.06
CA SER A 316 7.16 -15.19 15.79
C SER A 316 5.88 -14.68 15.10
N GLY A 317 5.19 -13.69 15.72
CA GLY A 317 4.01 -13.04 15.13
C GLY A 317 2.69 -13.75 15.39
N GLU A 318 2.66 -14.80 16.19
CA GLU A 318 1.43 -15.48 16.62
C GLU A 318 0.63 -14.58 17.56
N LEU A 319 -0.69 -14.55 17.40
CA LEU A 319 -1.56 -13.85 18.35
C LEU A 319 -1.68 -14.64 19.66
N ILE A 320 -1.38 -14.00 20.76
CA ILE A 320 -1.54 -14.57 22.12
C ILE A 320 -2.99 -14.36 22.55
N VAL A 321 -3.74 -15.43 22.80
CA VAL A 321 -5.12 -15.38 23.24
C VAL A 321 -5.25 -16.13 24.58
N CYS A 322 -5.58 -15.39 25.64
CA CYS A 322 -5.90 -15.96 26.94
C CYS A 322 -7.34 -16.48 26.92
N THR A 323 -7.54 -17.78 27.19
CA THR A 323 -8.86 -18.40 27.23
C THR A 323 -9.69 -17.89 28.42
N GLU A 324 -11.04 -17.93 28.33
CA GLU A 324 -11.92 -17.34 29.36
C GLU A 324 -11.79 -18.02 30.74
N ASP A 325 -11.44 -19.29 30.75
CA ASP A 325 -11.19 -20.05 31.98
C ASP A 325 -9.82 -19.76 32.63
N GLY A 326 -8.97 -18.95 31.96
CA GLY A 326 -7.63 -18.60 32.43
C GLY A 326 -6.64 -19.80 32.49
N SER A 327 -7.00 -20.95 31.88
CA SER A 327 -6.25 -22.19 32.02
C SER A 327 -4.93 -22.20 31.26
N ALA A 328 -4.86 -21.48 30.13
CA ALA A 328 -3.63 -21.33 29.33
C ALA A 328 -3.75 -20.22 28.28
N ASP A 329 -2.61 -19.63 27.91
CA ASP A 329 -2.50 -18.84 26.70
C ASP A 329 -2.43 -19.76 25.47
N ARG A 330 -3.24 -19.46 24.44
CA ARG A 330 -3.19 -20.13 23.13
C ARG A 330 -2.49 -19.24 22.12
N PHE A 331 -1.61 -19.82 21.31
CA PHE A 331 -0.86 -19.12 20.28
C PHE A 331 -1.47 -19.40 18.92
N VAL A 332 -1.92 -18.34 18.24
CA VAL A 332 -2.65 -18.44 16.97
C VAL A 332 -1.74 -18.00 15.84
N GLY A 333 -1.38 -18.93 14.96
CA GLY A 333 -0.52 -18.65 13.80
C GLY A 333 -1.23 -17.80 12.73
N THR A 334 -0.46 -17.08 11.94
CA THR A 334 -0.94 -16.16 10.87
C THR A 334 -1.56 -16.87 9.67
N GLY A 335 -1.47 -18.20 9.58
CA GLY A 335 -1.88 -19.01 8.44
C GLY A 335 -3.36 -18.94 8.08
N GLU A 336 -4.08 -20.06 8.13
CA GLU A 336 -5.49 -20.15 7.69
C GLU A 336 -6.52 -19.69 8.73
N VAL A 337 -6.10 -19.09 9.83
CA VAL A 337 -6.99 -18.66 10.91
C VAL A 337 -7.53 -17.26 10.66
N SER A 338 -8.80 -17.03 11.00
CA SER A 338 -9.44 -15.72 11.01
C SER A 338 -9.82 -15.35 12.45
N VAL A 339 -9.50 -14.13 12.85
CA VAL A 339 -9.87 -13.59 14.17
C VAL A 339 -10.89 -12.49 13.97
N ARG A 340 -11.97 -12.51 14.77
CA ARG A 340 -13.02 -11.49 14.77
C ARG A 340 -13.30 -11.03 16.19
N GLY A 341 -13.67 -9.77 16.35
CA GLY A 341 -14.21 -9.29 17.63
C GLY A 341 -15.53 -9.99 17.95
N VAL A 342 -15.77 -10.25 19.22
CA VAL A 342 -17.06 -10.83 19.68
C VAL A 342 -18.18 -9.79 19.54
N MET A 343 -17.87 -8.52 19.70
CA MET A 343 -18.82 -7.40 19.65
C MET A 343 -18.78 -6.60 18.34
N GLY A 344 -18.20 -7.12 17.27
CA GLY A 344 -18.12 -6.42 16.00
C GLY A 344 -16.98 -6.90 15.09
N TYR A 345 -16.51 -6.01 14.19
CA TYR A 345 -15.46 -6.35 13.24
C TYR A 345 -14.09 -6.53 13.93
N VAL A 346 -13.83 -5.78 15.00
CA VAL A 346 -12.60 -5.80 15.78
C VAL A 346 -12.91 -6.17 17.22
#